data_8c7c0d104dc1222aa314d3237714f48a
#
_entry.id   8c7c0d104dc1222aa314d3237714f48a
#
_cell.length_a   1.000
_cell.length_b   1.000
_cell.length_c   1.000
_cell.angle_alpha   90.00
_cell.angle_beta   90.00
_cell.angle_gamma   90.00
#
_symmetry.space_group_name_H-M   'P 1'
#
loop_
_entity.id
_entity.type
_entity.pdbx_description
1 polymer ?
#
loop_
_entity_poly.entity_id
_entity_poly.type
_entity_poly.pdbx_seq_one_letter_code
_entity_poly.pdbx_strand_id
1 'polypeptide(L)'
;TEVQLSELIEQKKIPIDYANELKEYYHAVPAMPAIDQWRETCITLCRILYQEKAVQVQYVVQNSLEKEFHHETGKDDLSFKMIEERYAAEGEVMKAISNGNMEEALKSFTKLGKFKLPVRYKDPIRNIRNGLITLNSLWRKAAEMGGVHPAHIDALSTQLAKRIETINSSQEAGRFKTEMLRKYCLLVRNYSLRGCSPVVQKVVNHINLNLTEDLSLKRLAVEYSVNASYLSALFKKD
;
A
#
# COMPACT_ATOMS: atom_id res chain seq x y z
N THR A 1 -24.93 0.28 17.84
CA THR A 1 -24.26 -0.21 19.08
C THR A 1 -24.55 0.74 20.23
N GLU A 2 -24.45 0.30 21.49
CA GLU A 2 -24.67 1.14 22.68
C GLU A 2 -23.81 2.41 22.68
N VAL A 3 -22.59 2.32 22.17
CA VAL A 3 -21.67 3.46 22.03
C VAL A 3 -22.26 4.53 21.11
N GLN A 4 -22.76 4.15 19.94
CA GLN A 4 -23.37 5.07 18.97
C GLN A 4 -24.65 5.72 19.50
N LEU A 5 -25.44 4.98 20.30
CA LEU A 5 -26.65 5.51 20.93
C LEU A 5 -26.30 6.53 22.02
N SER A 6 -25.30 6.25 22.83
CA SER A 6 -24.81 7.17 23.86
C SER A 6 -24.24 8.45 23.25
N GLU A 7 -23.45 8.35 22.18
CA GLU A 7 -22.95 9.49 21.42
C GLU A 7 -24.09 10.34 20.80
N LEU A 8 -25.13 9.70 20.26
CA LEU A 8 -26.29 10.39 19.71
C LEU A 8 -27.05 11.17 20.77
N ILE A 9 -27.27 10.56 21.96
CA ILE A 9 -27.94 11.18 23.10
C ILE A 9 -27.17 12.42 23.55
N GLU A 10 -25.85 12.32 23.64
CA GLU A 10 -24.98 13.42 24.06
C GLU A 10 -24.95 14.53 23.02
N GLN A 11 -24.80 14.19 21.74
CA GLN A 11 -24.73 15.13 20.62
C GLN A 11 -26.03 15.92 20.43
N LYS A 12 -27.18 15.28 20.66
CA LYS A 12 -28.52 15.91 20.54
C LYS A 12 -29.00 16.54 21.82
N LYS A 13 -28.22 16.49 22.93
CA LYS A 13 -28.58 17.02 24.26
C LYS A 13 -29.94 16.53 24.73
N ILE A 14 -30.23 15.24 24.58
CA ILE A 14 -31.49 14.63 24.93
C ILE A 14 -31.58 14.57 26.47
N PRO A 15 -32.67 15.04 27.11
CA PRO A 15 -32.85 14.94 28.54
C PRO A 15 -32.80 13.50 29.06
N ILE A 16 -32.27 13.30 30.27
CA ILE A 16 -32.03 11.96 30.87
C ILE A 16 -33.29 11.09 30.90
N ASP A 17 -34.44 11.66 31.14
CA ASP A 17 -35.71 10.93 31.19
C ASP A 17 -36.05 10.30 29.85
N TYR A 18 -35.85 11.03 28.74
CA TYR A 18 -36.07 10.52 27.41
C TYR A 18 -34.93 9.63 26.91
N ALA A 19 -33.72 9.77 27.45
CA ALA A 19 -32.58 8.96 27.08
C ALA A 19 -32.79 7.48 27.46
N ASN A 20 -33.42 7.20 28.58
CA ASN A 20 -33.72 5.84 29.01
C ASN A 20 -34.83 5.21 28.16
N GLU A 21 -35.91 5.92 27.87
CA GLU A 21 -36.93 5.45 26.93
C GLU A 21 -36.36 5.18 25.54
N LEU A 22 -35.45 6.03 25.04
CA LEU A 22 -34.81 5.86 23.77
C LEU A 22 -33.90 4.61 23.73
N LYS A 23 -33.19 4.33 24.82
CA LYS A 23 -32.39 3.11 24.98
C LYS A 23 -33.26 1.86 24.95
N GLU A 24 -34.34 1.85 25.72
CA GLU A 24 -35.30 0.73 25.74
C GLU A 24 -35.92 0.51 24.37
N TYR A 25 -36.29 1.57 23.65
CA TYR A 25 -36.81 1.50 22.30
C TYR A 25 -35.79 0.86 21.34
N TYR A 26 -34.54 1.30 21.37
CA TYR A 26 -33.48 0.74 20.49
C TYR A 26 -33.13 -0.72 20.85
N HIS A 27 -33.21 -1.11 22.10
CA HIS A 27 -33.05 -2.50 22.53
C HIS A 27 -34.21 -3.41 22.12
N ALA A 28 -35.41 -2.84 22.00
CA ALA A 28 -36.58 -3.57 21.51
C ALA A 28 -36.65 -3.73 19.98
N VAL A 29 -35.88 -2.93 19.23
CA VAL A 29 -35.83 -3.05 17.78
C VAL A 29 -35.05 -4.32 17.40
N PRO A 30 -35.66 -5.27 16.66
CA PRO A 30 -34.99 -6.49 16.24
C PRO A 30 -33.74 -6.18 15.42
N ALA A 31 -32.64 -6.81 15.75
CA ALA A 31 -31.42 -6.72 14.94
C ALA A 31 -31.67 -7.33 13.55
N MET A 32 -31.53 -6.53 12.51
CA MET A 32 -31.68 -7.05 11.16
C MET A 32 -30.42 -7.79 10.68
N PRO A 33 -30.55 -9.02 10.23
CA PRO A 33 -29.38 -9.90 9.98
C PRO A 33 -28.62 -9.57 8.71
N ALA A 34 -29.19 -8.86 7.72
CA ALA A 34 -28.48 -8.53 6.48
C ALA A 34 -29.06 -7.29 5.77
N ILE A 35 -28.16 -6.42 5.32
CA ILE A 35 -28.51 -5.17 4.60
C ILE A 35 -29.29 -5.44 3.31
N ASP A 36 -29.04 -6.57 2.66
CA ASP A 36 -29.73 -6.97 1.43
C ASP A 36 -31.19 -7.34 1.68
N GLN A 37 -31.50 -7.98 2.79
CA GLN A 37 -32.89 -8.28 3.18
C GLN A 37 -33.67 -6.98 3.47
N TRP A 38 -33.03 -6.02 4.11
CA TRP A 38 -33.62 -4.68 4.31
C TRP A 38 -33.96 -4.02 3.00
N ARG A 39 -33.03 -4.03 2.06
CA ARG A 39 -33.20 -3.44 0.73
C ARG A 39 -34.41 -4.04 0.02
N GLU A 40 -34.50 -5.35 -0.06
CA GLU A 40 -35.59 -6.05 -0.71
C GLU A 40 -36.94 -5.80 -0.01
N THR A 41 -36.95 -5.73 1.33
CA THR A 41 -38.14 -5.39 2.11
C THR A 41 -38.59 -3.96 1.80
N CYS A 42 -37.68 -2.98 1.82
CA CYS A 42 -37.99 -1.60 1.50
C CYS A 42 -38.50 -1.42 0.04
N ILE A 43 -37.86 -2.08 -0.91
CA ILE A 43 -38.29 -2.06 -2.32
C ILE A 43 -39.71 -2.63 -2.45
N THR A 44 -39.98 -3.74 -1.77
CA THR A 44 -41.30 -4.39 -1.80
C THR A 44 -42.36 -3.50 -1.16
N LEU A 45 -42.10 -2.92 -0.02
CA LEU A 45 -43.02 -1.97 0.63
C LEU A 45 -43.29 -0.73 -0.21
N CYS A 46 -42.24 -0.14 -0.82
CA CYS A 46 -42.42 0.99 -1.73
C CYS A 46 -43.29 0.64 -2.95
N ARG A 47 -43.07 -0.54 -3.53
CA ARG A 47 -43.91 -1.01 -4.67
C ARG A 47 -45.38 -1.20 -4.28
N ILE A 48 -45.63 -1.74 -3.09
CA ILE A 48 -47.00 -1.93 -2.57
C ILE A 48 -47.69 -0.58 -2.30
N LEU A 49 -46.96 0.34 -1.63
CA LEU A 49 -47.55 1.62 -1.17
C LEU A 49 -47.72 2.63 -2.31
N TYR A 50 -46.78 2.70 -3.25
CA TYR A 50 -46.75 3.73 -4.28
C TYR A 50 -47.09 3.19 -5.68
N GLN A 51 -47.35 1.90 -5.82
CA GLN A 51 -47.68 1.23 -7.11
C GLN A 51 -46.67 1.52 -8.23
N GLU A 52 -45.48 1.92 -7.90
CA GLU A 52 -44.42 2.25 -8.86
C GLU A 52 -43.72 0.99 -9.37
N LYS A 53 -43.50 0.91 -10.69
CA LYS A 53 -42.86 -0.23 -11.34
C LYS A 53 -41.33 -0.26 -11.17
N ALA A 54 -40.71 0.88 -10.85
CA ALA A 54 -39.28 0.99 -10.63
C ALA A 54 -38.99 1.80 -9.36
N VAL A 55 -38.29 1.18 -8.41
CA VAL A 55 -37.78 1.83 -7.18
C VAL A 55 -36.26 1.83 -7.24
N GLN A 56 -35.67 3.03 -7.19
CA GLN A 56 -34.22 3.18 -7.05
C GLN A 56 -33.89 3.34 -5.57
N VAL A 57 -33.01 2.47 -5.05
CA VAL A 57 -32.45 2.59 -3.70
C VAL A 57 -31.14 3.34 -3.79
N GLN A 58 -31.10 4.53 -3.21
CA GLN A 58 -29.89 5.32 -3.08
C GLN A 58 -29.30 5.10 -1.69
N TYR A 59 -28.08 4.58 -1.62
CA TYR A 59 -27.37 4.49 -0.36
C TYR A 59 -26.78 5.86 -0.02
N VAL A 60 -27.32 6.49 1.01
CA VAL A 60 -26.66 7.64 1.63
C VAL A 60 -25.69 7.09 2.65
N VAL A 61 -24.46 6.88 2.24
CA VAL A 61 -23.37 6.64 3.20
C VAL A 61 -23.18 7.98 3.92
N GLN A 62 -23.70 8.07 5.13
CA GLN A 62 -23.37 9.18 6.01
C GLN A 62 -21.87 9.08 6.27
N ASN A 63 -21.10 9.99 5.68
CA ASN A 63 -19.64 9.98 5.72
C ASN A 63 -19.15 10.10 7.17
N SER A 64 -19.06 8.98 7.86
CA SER A 64 -18.23 8.87 9.07
C SER A 64 -16.75 9.11 8.77
N LEU A 65 -16.35 8.96 7.50
CA LEU A 65 -14.99 9.24 7.02
C LEU A 65 -14.55 10.69 7.22
N GLU A 66 -15.47 11.67 7.16
CA GLU A 66 -15.09 13.06 7.43
C GLU A 66 -14.63 13.29 8.88
N LYS A 67 -15.15 12.52 9.86
CA LYS A 67 -14.68 12.60 11.24
C LYS A 67 -13.35 11.90 11.49
N GLU A 68 -13.03 10.87 10.70
CA GLU A 68 -11.76 10.14 10.83
C GLU A 68 -10.56 10.95 10.29
N PHE A 69 -10.80 11.90 9.38
CA PHE A 69 -9.75 12.75 8.79
C PHE A 69 -9.67 14.16 9.40
N HIS A 70 -10.55 14.51 10.36
CA HIS A 70 -10.31 15.71 11.15
C HIS A 70 -9.11 15.47 12.07
N HIS A 71 -7.93 15.88 11.62
CA HIS A 71 -6.86 16.19 12.55
C HIS A 71 -7.42 17.22 13.52
N GLU A 72 -7.43 16.90 14.81
CA GLU A 72 -7.65 17.90 15.84
C GLU A 72 -6.68 19.04 15.56
N THR A 73 -7.17 20.13 14.95
CA THR A 73 -6.44 21.35 14.67
C THR A 73 -6.16 22.04 16.01
N GLY A 74 -5.21 21.52 16.75
CA GLY A 74 -4.90 22.03 18.09
C GLY A 74 -3.63 21.45 18.71
N LYS A 75 -3.00 20.46 18.06
CA LYS A 75 -1.71 19.91 18.51
C LYS A 75 -0.62 20.25 17.52
N ASP A 76 0.08 21.32 17.87
CA ASP A 76 1.46 21.66 17.50
C ASP A 76 1.86 21.61 16.01
N ASP A 77 2.12 22.79 15.44
CA ASP A 77 2.91 22.99 14.21
C ASP A 77 4.17 22.11 14.17
N LEU A 78 4.78 21.83 15.33
CA LEU A 78 5.89 20.90 15.50
C LEU A 78 5.56 19.46 15.07
N SER A 79 4.33 18.99 15.31
CA SER A 79 3.90 17.64 14.91
C SER A 79 3.77 17.50 13.40
N PHE A 80 3.20 18.49 12.72
CA PHE A 80 3.08 18.51 11.26
C PHE A 80 4.45 18.59 10.58
N LYS A 81 5.30 19.46 11.04
CA LYS A 81 6.68 19.59 10.54
C LYS A 81 7.47 18.30 10.68
N MET A 82 7.37 17.63 11.80
CA MET A 82 8.03 16.31 12.00
C MET A 82 7.49 15.23 11.05
N ILE A 83 6.19 15.26 10.75
CA ILE A 83 5.58 14.35 9.76
C ILE A 83 6.13 14.66 8.36
N GLU A 84 6.16 15.91 7.95
CA GLU A 84 6.69 16.34 6.64
C GLU A 84 8.17 15.94 6.50
N GLU A 85 8.99 16.22 7.51
CA GLU A 85 10.41 15.84 7.52
C GLU A 85 10.60 14.31 7.41
N ARG A 86 9.75 13.52 8.06
CA ARG A 86 9.78 12.06 7.93
C ARG A 86 9.42 11.60 6.52
N TYR A 87 8.38 12.14 5.91
CA TYR A 87 8.00 11.82 4.53
C TYR A 87 9.09 12.25 3.53
N ALA A 88 9.73 13.40 3.75
CA ALA A 88 10.87 13.82 2.95
C ALA A 88 12.04 12.83 3.06
N ALA A 89 12.36 12.37 4.29
CA ALA A 89 13.40 11.38 4.52
C ALA A 89 13.06 10.01 3.88
N GLU A 90 11.79 9.57 3.91
CA GLU A 90 11.32 8.39 3.19
C GLU A 90 11.56 8.55 1.68
N GLY A 91 11.23 9.72 1.12
CA GLY A 91 11.47 10.05 -0.30
C GLY A 91 12.95 10.00 -0.68
N GLU A 92 13.86 10.50 0.19
CA GLU A 92 15.31 10.40 -0.04
C GLU A 92 15.78 8.94 -0.13
N VAL A 93 15.31 8.06 0.77
CA VAL A 93 15.64 6.63 0.74
C VAL A 93 15.14 5.99 -0.55
N MET A 94 13.89 6.25 -0.94
CA MET A 94 13.30 5.71 -2.16
C MET A 94 14.07 6.16 -3.41
N LYS A 95 14.47 7.43 -3.47
CA LYS A 95 15.28 7.98 -4.56
C LYS A 95 16.65 7.33 -4.63
N ALA A 96 17.31 7.12 -3.50
CA ALA A 96 18.61 6.45 -3.46
C ALA A 96 18.51 4.98 -3.92
N ILE A 97 17.46 4.25 -3.51
CA ILE A 97 17.17 2.89 -3.99
C ILE A 97 16.92 2.88 -5.50
N SER A 98 16.08 3.79 -6.01
CA SER A 98 15.76 3.84 -7.44
C SER A 98 16.95 4.16 -8.34
N ASN A 99 18.00 4.71 -7.76
CA ASN A 99 19.29 4.94 -8.44
C ASN A 99 20.32 3.81 -8.19
N GLY A 100 19.96 2.78 -7.41
CA GLY A 100 20.90 1.71 -7.03
C GLY A 100 22.07 2.17 -6.16
N ASN A 101 21.98 3.38 -5.57
CA ASN A 101 23.02 3.98 -4.77
C ASN A 101 22.96 3.51 -3.32
N MET A 102 23.75 2.49 -2.99
CA MET A 102 23.81 1.86 -1.67
C MET A 102 24.23 2.82 -0.58
N GLU A 103 25.25 3.63 -0.82
CA GLU A 103 25.82 4.54 0.17
C GLU A 103 24.81 5.61 0.58
N GLU A 104 24.20 6.26 -0.40
CA GLU A 104 23.17 7.27 -0.17
C GLU A 104 21.92 6.66 0.48
N ALA A 105 21.53 5.46 0.07
CA ALA A 105 20.39 4.76 0.67
C ALA A 105 20.62 4.47 2.17
N LEU A 106 21.82 4.03 2.57
CA LEU A 106 22.17 3.79 3.97
C LEU A 106 22.19 5.10 4.76
N LYS A 107 22.75 6.16 4.21
CA LYS A 107 22.81 7.49 4.85
C LYS A 107 21.40 8.05 5.07
N SER A 108 20.56 8.04 4.06
CA SER A 108 19.18 8.51 4.16
C SER A 108 18.34 7.63 5.08
N PHE A 109 18.54 6.32 5.06
CA PHE A 109 17.88 5.40 5.99
C PHE A 109 18.26 5.63 7.45
N THR A 110 19.52 6.00 7.71
CA THR A 110 19.95 6.39 9.06
C THR A 110 19.25 7.66 9.55
N LYS A 111 19.01 8.64 8.66
CA LYS A 111 18.22 9.83 9.00
C LYS A 111 16.76 9.44 9.31
N LEU A 112 16.16 8.59 8.48
CA LEU A 112 14.79 8.10 8.68
C LEU A 112 14.65 7.38 10.03
N GLY A 113 15.65 6.66 10.48
CA GLY A 113 15.68 5.97 11.77
C GLY A 113 15.58 6.87 13.00
N LYS A 114 15.78 8.19 12.87
CA LYS A 114 15.61 9.16 13.96
C LYS A 114 14.14 9.46 14.27
N PHE A 115 13.24 9.21 13.34
CA PHE A 115 11.81 9.43 13.53
C PHE A 115 11.16 8.26 14.23
N LYS A 116 10.49 8.53 15.34
CA LYS A 116 9.69 7.53 16.05
C LYS A 116 8.39 7.27 15.29
N LEU A 117 8.17 6.02 14.91
CA LEU A 117 6.89 5.61 14.35
C LEU A 117 5.87 5.38 15.49
N PRO A 118 4.59 5.75 15.28
CA PRO A 118 3.56 5.49 16.27
C PRO A 118 3.39 3.98 16.49
N VAL A 119 3.24 3.60 17.75
CA VAL A 119 2.94 2.22 18.13
C VAL A 119 1.47 1.94 17.80
N ARG A 120 1.21 1.02 16.89
CA ARG A 120 -0.15 0.68 16.41
C ARG A 120 -0.74 -0.54 17.11
N TYR A 121 0.10 -1.40 17.67
CA TYR A 121 -0.31 -2.67 18.29
C TYR A 121 0.38 -2.84 19.64
N LYS A 122 -0.31 -3.52 20.58
CA LYS A 122 0.26 -3.85 21.91
C LYS A 122 1.46 -4.82 21.82
N ASP A 123 1.42 -5.70 20.82
CA ASP A 123 2.53 -6.64 20.57
C ASP A 123 3.68 -5.94 19.83
N PRO A 124 4.88 -5.83 20.47
CA PRO A 124 6.04 -5.17 19.87
C PRO A 124 6.53 -5.86 18.59
N ILE A 125 6.51 -7.20 18.56
CA ILE A 125 6.97 -7.97 17.39
C ILE A 125 6.04 -7.75 16.21
N ARG A 126 4.74 -7.73 16.44
CA ARG A 126 3.75 -7.39 15.41
C ARG A 126 3.96 -5.98 14.84
N ASN A 127 4.24 -4.99 15.69
CA ASN A 127 4.58 -3.64 15.21
C ASN A 127 5.84 -3.64 14.32
N ILE A 128 6.87 -4.38 14.71
CA ILE A 128 8.11 -4.51 13.96
C ILE A 128 7.86 -5.15 12.59
N ARG A 129 7.16 -6.30 12.54
CA ARG A 129 6.84 -7.00 11.29
C ARG A 129 6.01 -6.13 10.34
N ASN A 130 4.98 -5.44 10.85
CA ASN A 130 4.18 -4.52 10.04
C ASN A 130 5.00 -3.36 9.48
N GLY A 131 5.95 -2.82 10.25
CA GLY A 131 6.88 -1.82 9.78
C GLY A 131 7.79 -2.34 8.66
N LEU A 132 8.27 -3.57 8.77
CA LEU A 132 9.08 -4.24 7.74
C LEU A 132 8.27 -4.50 6.47
N ILE A 133 7.01 -4.92 6.57
CA ILE A 133 6.11 -5.10 5.42
C ILE A 133 5.90 -3.76 4.71
N THR A 134 5.69 -2.68 5.45
CA THR A 134 5.56 -1.32 4.88
C THR A 134 6.81 -0.92 4.12
N LEU A 135 8.01 -1.11 4.70
CA LEU A 135 9.27 -0.82 4.03
C LEU A 135 9.46 -1.69 2.77
N ASN A 136 9.13 -2.99 2.84
CA ASN A 136 9.17 -3.88 1.68
C ASN A 136 8.30 -3.36 0.53
N SER A 137 7.09 -2.88 0.83
CA SER A 137 6.17 -2.33 -0.16
C SER A 137 6.68 -1.02 -0.77
N LEU A 138 7.23 -0.11 0.02
CA LEU A 138 7.79 1.16 -0.45
C LEU A 138 9.03 0.94 -1.33
N TRP A 139 9.92 0.03 -0.93
CA TRP A 139 11.16 -0.24 -1.66
C TRP A 139 10.94 -1.04 -2.95
N ARG A 140 9.89 -1.87 -3.01
CA ARG A 140 9.37 -2.42 -4.28
C ARG A 140 9.08 -1.30 -5.26
N LYS A 141 8.35 -0.28 -4.81
CA LYS A 141 7.97 0.84 -5.66
C LYS A 141 9.19 1.68 -6.07
N ALA A 142 10.15 1.85 -5.18
CA ALA A 142 11.42 2.49 -5.50
C ALA A 142 12.22 1.72 -6.58
N ALA A 143 12.26 0.39 -6.50
CA ALA A 143 12.92 -0.44 -7.51
C ALA A 143 12.22 -0.36 -8.87
N GLU A 144 10.89 -0.34 -8.90
CA GLU A 144 10.11 -0.13 -10.11
C GLU A 144 10.42 1.24 -10.76
N MET A 145 10.45 2.30 -9.94
CA MET A 145 10.88 3.63 -10.39
C MET A 145 12.33 3.63 -10.92
N GLY A 146 13.16 2.72 -10.42
CA GLY A 146 14.52 2.48 -10.89
C GLY A 146 14.60 1.75 -12.22
N GLY A 147 13.47 1.34 -12.85
CA GLY A 147 13.43 0.67 -14.14
C GLY A 147 13.68 -0.85 -14.08
N VAL A 148 13.46 -1.47 -12.92
CA VAL A 148 13.53 -2.93 -12.77
C VAL A 148 12.21 -3.55 -13.20
N HIS A 149 12.28 -4.66 -13.93
CA HIS A 149 11.09 -5.39 -14.36
C HIS A 149 10.32 -5.98 -13.16
N PRO A 150 8.97 -5.89 -13.13
CA PRO A 150 8.14 -6.34 -12.01
C PRO A 150 8.38 -7.78 -11.56
N ALA A 151 8.68 -8.70 -12.46
CA ALA A 151 8.95 -10.11 -12.12
C ALA A 151 10.15 -10.27 -11.15
N HIS A 152 11.24 -9.52 -11.35
CA HIS A 152 12.38 -9.55 -10.44
C HIS A 152 12.07 -8.91 -9.09
N ILE A 153 11.29 -7.84 -9.12
CA ILE A 153 10.84 -7.14 -7.90
C ILE A 153 9.95 -8.06 -7.07
N ASP A 154 9.00 -8.73 -7.71
CA ASP A 154 8.04 -9.60 -7.03
C ASP A 154 8.73 -10.82 -6.41
N ALA A 155 9.66 -11.45 -7.13
CA ALA A 155 10.46 -12.56 -6.62
C ALA A 155 11.23 -12.16 -5.34
N LEU A 156 11.95 -11.03 -5.36
CA LEU A 156 12.67 -10.52 -4.20
C LEU A 156 11.71 -10.18 -3.05
N SER A 157 10.65 -9.43 -3.35
CA SER A 157 9.69 -8.97 -2.35
C SER A 157 9.00 -10.13 -1.63
N THR A 158 8.62 -11.17 -2.38
CA THR A 158 8.01 -12.40 -1.81
C THR A 158 8.98 -13.14 -0.89
N GLN A 159 10.24 -13.26 -1.30
CA GLN A 159 11.28 -13.85 -0.45
C GLN A 159 11.45 -13.07 0.86
N LEU A 160 11.50 -11.74 0.77
CA LEU A 160 11.64 -10.87 1.93
C LEU A 160 10.40 -10.93 2.83
N ALA A 161 9.19 -10.96 2.26
CA ALA A 161 7.95 -11.07 3.01
C ALA A 161 7.91 -12.37 3.85
N LYS A 162 8.27 -13.52 3.27
CA LYS A 162 8.39 -14.78 3.99
C LYS A 162 9.38 -14.70 5.15
N ARG A 163 10.50 -14.00 4.96
CA ARG A 163 11.51 -13.82 6.01
C ARG A 163 11.03 -12.88 7.12
N ILE A 164 10.20 -11.87 6.82
CA ILE A 164 9.61 -10.97 7.83
C ILE A 164 8.81 -11.74 8.87
N GLU A 165 8.08 -12.78 8.46
CA GLU A 165 7.28 -13.60 9.37
C GLU A 165 8.11 -14.37 10.40
N THR A 166 9.39 -14.61 10.13
CA THR A 166 10.29 -15.31 11.05
C THR A 166 11.01 -14.39 12.03
N ILE A 167 10.90 -13.06 11.89
CA ILE A 167 11.56 -12.07 12.77
C ILE A 167 10.92 -12.09 14.16
N ASN A 168 11.72 -12.36 15.18
CA ASN A 168 11.25 -12.48 16.58
C ASN A 168 11.92 -11.51 17.56
N SER A 169 12.83 -10.66 17.09
CA SER A 169 13.51 -9.69 17.94
C SER A 169 13.78 -8.36 17.23
N SER A 170 13.88 -7.28 18.01
CA SER A 170 14.24 -5.96 17.51
C SER A 170 15.65 -5.92 16.91
N GLN A 171 16.58 -6.68 17.49
CA GLN A 171 17.96 -6.76 17.01
C GLN A 171 18.02 -7.43 15.64
N GLU A 172 17.30 -8.55 15.46
CA GLU A 172 17.17 -9.25 14.18
C GLU A 172 16.54 -8.33 13.13
N ALA A 173 15.44 -7.64 13.48
CA ALA A 173 14.78 -6.67 12.61
C ALA A 173 15.70 -5.55 12.15
N GLY A 174 16.56 -5.03 13.03
CA GLY A 174 17.53 -3.99 12.68
C GLY A 174 18.52 -4.45 11.62
N ARG A 175 19.09 -5.67 11.76
CA ARG A 175 19.98 -6.27 10.76
C ARG A 175 19.25 -6.53 9.45
N PHE A 176 18.04 -7.06 9.56
CA PHE A 176 17.22 -7.40 8.38
C PHE A 176 16.80 -6.17 7.57
N LYS A 177 16.48 -5.05 8.20
CA LYS A 177 16.21 -3.78 7.51
C LYS A 177 17.39 -3.38 6.61
N THR A 178 18.60 -3.46 7.13
CA THR A 178 19.80 -3.12 6.36
C THR A 178 20.05 -4.12 5.23
N GLU A 179 19.79 -5.40 5.48
CA GLU A 179 19.86 -6.44 4.43
C GLU A 179 18.84 -6.19 3.30
N MET A 180 17.59 -5.91 3.65
CA MET A 180 16.54 -5.58 2.69
C MET A 180 16.94 -4.38 1.82
N LEU A 181 17.42 -3.30 2.43
CA LEU A 181 17.87 -2.10 1.74
C LEU A 181 18.95 -2.43 0.70
N ARG A 182 19.96 -3.19 1.13
CA ARG A 182 21.05 -3.64 0.24
C ARG A 182 20.54 -4.48 -0.93
N LYS A 183 19.62 -5.41 -0.67
CA LYS A 183 19.04 -6.27 -1.72
C LYS A 183 18.28 -5.46 -2.77
N TYR A 184 17.48 -4.46 -2.36
CA TYR A 184 16.78 -3.59 -3.31
C TYR A 184 17.74 -2.70 -4.11
N CYS A 185 18.78 -2.13 -3.49
CA CYS A 185 19.80 -1.37 -4.23
C CYS A 185 20.54 -2.24 -5.23
N LEU A 186 20.93 -3.47 -4.84
CA LEU A 186 21.58 -4.43 -5.74
C LEU A 186 20.64 -4.85 -6.89
N LEU A 187 19.37 -5.07 -6.60
CA LEU A 187 18.38 -5.39 -7.60
C LEU A 187 18.31 -4.30 -8.67
N VAL A 188 18.21 -3.04 -8.26
CA VAL A 188 18.20 -1.91 -9.20
C VAL A 188 19.52 -1.83 -9.96
N ARG A 189 20.65 -1.95 -9.28
CA ARG A 189 21.97 -1.86 -9.94
C ARG A 189 22.18 -2.94 -11.00
N ASN A 190 21.65 -4.15 -10.77
CA ASN A 190 21.89 -5.29 -11.65
C ASN A 190 20.83 -5.46 -12.75
N TYR A 191 19.59 -4.98 -12.52
CA TYR A 191 18.45 -5.23 -13.41
C TYR A 191 17.74 -3.97 -13.90
N SER A 192 18.27 -2.79 -13.60
CA SER A 192 17.71 -1.54 -14.14
C SER A 192 18.00 -1.45 -15.64
N LEU A 193 16.95 -1.25 -16.39
CA LEU A 193 17.02 -0.95 -17.83
C LEU A 193 16.66 0.51 -18.13
N ARG A 194 16.85 1.36 -17.12
CA ARG A 194 16.57 2.79 -17.22
C ARG A 194 17.57 3.43 -18.20
N GLY A 195 17.05 4.09 -19.23
CA GLY A 195 17.86 4.70 -20.28
C GLY A 195 18.01 3.84 -21.52
N CYS A 196 17.78 2.54 -21.45
CA CYS A 196 17.73 1.69 -22.64
C CYS A 196 16.49 1.96 -23.49
N SER A 197 16.59 1.77 -24.79
CA SER A 197 15.44 1.87 -25.69
C SER A 197 14.35 0.84 -25.38
N PRO A 198 13.07 1.11 -25.67
CA PRO A 198 11.97 0.18 -25.36
C PRO A 198 12.14 -1.22 -25.95
N VAL A 199 12.78 -1.32 -27.10
CA VAL A 199 13.07 -2.60 -27.77
C VAL A 199 14.10 -3.37 -26.96
N VAL A 200 15.21 -2.74 -26.57
CA VAL A 200 16.27 -3.35 -25.76
C VAL A 200 15.70 -3.78 -24.40
N GLN A 201 14.89 -2.95 -23.75
CA GLN A 201 14.23 -3.31 -22.48
C GLN A 201 13.41 -4.59 -22.62
N LYS A 202 12.58 -4.70 -23.67
CA LYS A 202 11.76 -5.89 -23.91
C LYS A 202 12.61 -7.13 -24.14
N VAL A 203 13.64 -7.03 -24.98
CA VAL A 203 14.50 -8.15 -25.31
C VAL A 203 15.35 -8.61 -24.12
N VAL A 204 15.93 -7.69 -23.35
CA VAL A 204 16.69 -8.03 -22.13
C VAL A 204 15.80 -8.70 -21.09
N ASN A 205 14.59 -8.18 -20.88
CA ASN A 205 13.62 -8.79 -19.97
C ASN A 205 13.24 -10.21 -20.46
N HIS A 206 13.00 -10.40 -21.76
CA HIS A 206 12.72 -11.72 -22.32
C HIS A 206 13.89 -12.67 -22.05
N ILE A 207 15.12 -12.27 -22.34
CA ILE A 207 16.32 -13.08 -22.09
C ILE A 207 16.40 -13.48 -20.60
N ASN A 208 16.25 -12.52 -19.69
CA ASN A 208 16.35 -12.77 -18.25
C ASN A 208 15.28 -13.72 -17.70
N LEU A 209 14.10 -13.75 -18.32
CA LEU A 209 12.97 -14.55 -17.87
C LEU A 209 12.89 -15.92 -18.57
N ASN A 210 13.58 -16.12 -19.70
CA ASN A 210 13.45 -17.30 -20.55
C ASN A 210 14.81 -17.92 -20.92
N LEU A 211 15.72 -18.06 -19.96
CA LEU A 211 17.09 -18.53 -20.16
C LEU A 211 17.20 -19.95 -20.77
N THR A 212 16.12 -20.72 -20.77
CA THR A 212 16.07 -22.08 -21.32
C THR A 212 15.61 -22.15 -22.78
N GLU A 213 15.22 -21.01 -23.37
CA GLU A 213 14.76 -20.91 -24.73
C GLU A 213 15.93 -20.64 -25.72
N ASP A 214 15.64 -20.75 -27.04
CA ASP A 214 16.58 -20.29 -28.07
C ASP A 214 16.61 -18.76 -28.12
N LEU A 215 17.64 -18.18 -27.53
CA LEU A 215 17.87 -16.73 -27.44
C LEU A 215 18.74 -16.18 -28.56
N SER A 216 18.76 -16.86 -29.73
CA SER A 216 19.52 -16.38 -30.86
C SER A 216 19.04 -15.01 -31.36
N LEU A 217 19.97 -14.17 -31.80
CA LEU A 217 19.66 -12.82 -32.32
C LEU A 217 18.60 -12.86 -33.44
N LYS A 218 18.65 -13.89 -34.31
CA LYS A 218 17.68 -14.04 -35.40
C LYS A 218 16.26 -14.29 -34.85
N ARG A 219 16.13 -15.18 -33.87
CA ARG A 219 14.83 -15.49 -33.26
C ARG A 219 14.25 -14.27 -32.52
N LEU A 220 15.04 -13.61 -31.69
CA LEU A 220 14.63 -12.41 -30.99
C LEU A 220 14.24 -11.28 -31.95
N ALA A 221 14.97 -11.10 -33.05
CA ALA A 221 14.63 -10.09 -34.05
C ALA A 221 13.28 -10.37 -34.73
N VAL A 222 12.96 -11.63 -35.04
CA VAL A 222 11.65 -12.03 -35.57
C VAL A 222 10.55 -11.80 -34.53
N GLU A 223 10.75 -12.24 -33.30
CA GLU A 223 9.77 -12.14 -32.24
C GLU A 223 9.38 -10.70 -31.93
N TYR A 224 10.35 -9.80 -31.90
CA TYR A 224 10.12 -8.37 -31.67
C TYR A 224 9.89 -7.54 -32.94
N SER A 225 9.74 -8.20 -34.09
CA SER A 225 9.46 -7.57 -35.40
C SER A 225 10.49 -6.47 -35.77
N VAL A 226 11.76 -6.72 -35.49
CA VAL A 226 12.87 -5.83 -35.81
C VAL A 226 13.93 -6.53 -36.68
N ASN A 227 14.74 -5.74 -37.38
CA ASN A 227 15.87 -6.29 -38.12
C ASN A 227 17.02 -6.72 -37.16
N ALA A 228 17.64 -7.88 -37.39
CA ALA A 228 18.69 -8.41 -36.54
C ALA A 228 19.91 -7.46 -36.43
N SER A 229 20.31 -6.83 -37.56
CA SER A 229 21.40 -5.85 -37.55
C SER A 229 21.03 -4.59 -36.75
N TYR A 230 19.79 -4.14 -36.88
CA TYR A 230 19.29 -3.02 -36.09
C TYR A 230 19.25 -3.34 -34.58
N LEU A 231 18.76 -4.53 -34.23
CA LEU A 231 18.75 -4.98 -32.83
C LEU A 231 20.17 -5.03 -32.26
N SER A 232 21.13 -5.62 -33.00
CA SER A 232 22.52 -5.65 -32.59
C SER A 232 23.15 -4.26 -32.42
N ALA A 233 22.80 -3.31 -33.30
CA ALA A 233 23.28 -1.92 -33.20
C ALA A 233 22.68 -1.21 -31.94
N LEU A 234 21.40 -1.43 -31.61
CA LEU A 234 20.80 -0.91 -30.42
C LEU A 234 21.48 -1.41 -29.13
N PHE A 235 21.74 -2.72 -29.05
CA PHE A 235 22.46 -3.31 -27.90
C PHE A 235 23.90 -2.80 -27.73
N LYS A 236 24.53 -2.29 -28.76
CA LYS A 236 25.85 -1.67 -28.66
C LYS A 236 25.79 -0.21 -28.23
N LYS A 237 24.66 0.45 -28.49
CA LYS A 237 24.45 1.85 -28.19
C LYS A 237 23.95 2.06 -26.77
N ASP A 238 23.03 1.22 -26.29
CA ASP A 238 22.37 1.28 -24.98
C ASP A 238 23.18 0.58 -23.89
#